data_382aa45bc687176bd74ae4b62519a1c5
#
_entry.id   382aa45bc687176bd74ae4b62519a1c5
#
_cell.length_a   1.000
_cell.length_b   1.000
_cell.length_c   1.000
_cell.angle_alpha   90.00
_cell.angle_beta   90.00
_cell.angle_gamma   90.00
#
_symmetry.space_group_name_H-M   'P 1'
#
loop_
_entity.id
_entity.type
_entity.pdbx_description
1 polymer ?
#
loop_
_entity_poly.entity_id
_entity_poly.type
_entity_poly.pdbx_seq_one_letter_code
_entity_poly.pdbx_strand_id
1 'polypeptide(L)'
;MKTLALSHRPVPTVSGHRSSIFSGHSAASTATSLSLSSSPVAAASRVRNLKCSAVSPPPSLVCAVDNSVKFKEAAKHGNLIPLYRSIFSDHLTPVLAYRCLVKEDDREAPSFLFESVEPGLKASNVGRYSVIGAQPTMELVAKENMVTIMDHHEGRRTEEFVEDPMIVPRRIMERWKPQCIDELPEAFCGGWVGYFSYDTVRYVEKKKIPFSNAPMDDRNLPDLHLGLYDDVIVFDHVEKKAFVIHWVRLDQFSSVEEAYNDGMTRLEALMSRVHDIVPPRLASGSIKLHTSQFGTSLKKSTMTREDYQKAVLNAKEHILAGDIFQIVLSQRFERRTFADPFEVYRALRIVNPSPYMTYLQARGCILVASSPEILTRVKKKTVTNRPLAGTIRRGKTPEEDYMLENQLLHDEKQCAEHIMLVDLGRNDVGKVSKPGSVKVEKLMNVERYSHVMHISSTVTGELLDHLSSWDALRAALPVGTVSGAPKVKAMELIDQYI
;
A
#
# COMPACT_ATOMS: atom_id res chain seq x y z
N MET A 1 -8.46 4.53 5.73
CA MET A 1 -9.42 5.24 6.59
C MET A 1 -10.39 4.21 7.15
N LYS A 2 -10.54 4.10 8.47
CA LYS A 2 -11.51 3.19 9.08
C LYS A 2 -12.87 3.88 9.12
N THR A 3 -13.85 3.31 8.45
CA THR A 3 -15.27 3.69 8.61
C THR A 3 -15.75 3.10 9.95
N LEU A 4 -16.02 3.92 10.95
CA LEU A 4 -16.67 3.52 12.19
C LEU A 4 -18.18 3.65 12.02
N ALA A 5 -18.86 2.53 11.87
CA ALA A 5 -20.30 2.46 12.00
C ALA A 5 -20.66 2.43 13.49
N LEU A 6 -21.31 3.48 14.00
CA LEU A 6 -21.84 3.55 15.35
C LEU A 6 -23.21 2.86 15.41
N SER A 7 -23.28 1.70 16.02
CA SER A 7 -24.54 1.10 16.47
C SER A 7 -24.85 1.56 17.90
N HIS A 8 -25.94 2.28 18.12
CA HIS A 8 -26.49 2.56 19.44
C HIS A 8 -27.18 1.30 19.99
N ARG A 9 -26.70 0.82 21.14
CA ARG A 9 -27.52 0.06 22.09
C ARG A 9 -27.51 0.76 23.44
N PRO A 10 -28.64 0.82 24.18
CA PRO A 10 -28.72 1.47 25.46
C PRO A 10 -28.05 0.61 26.54
N VAL A 11 -27.39 1.30 27.46
CA VAL A 11 -26.75 0.72 28.67
C VAL A 11 -27.83 0.43 29.72
N PRO A 12 -27.88 -0.76 30.33
CA PRO A 12 -28.66 -0.94 31.55
C PRO A 12 -27.85 -0.46 32.76
N THR A 13 -28.46 0.42 33.50
CA THR A 13 -28.04 0.81 34.88
C THR A 13 -28.23 -0.36 35.81
N VAL A 14 -27.17 -0.75 36.52
CA VAL A 14 -27.27 -1.60 37.69
C VAL A 14 -26.60 -0.87 38.86
N SER A 15 -27.43 -0.65 39.86
CA SER A 15 -27.12 -0.09 41.20
C SER A 15 -26.24 -1.04 42.01
N GLY A 16 -25.43 -0.42 42.89
CA GLY A 16 -24.41 -1.08 43.67
C GLY A 16 -24.91 -2.00 44.81
N HIS A 17 -23.98 -2.79 45.29
CA HIS A 17 -23.86 -3.11 46.74
C HIS A 17 -22.42 -3.45 47.09
N ARG A 18 -22.01 -2.86 48.23
CA ARG A 18 -20.77 -3.12 48.98
C ARG A 18 -20.89 -4.41 49.78
N SER A 19 -19.76 -5.09 49.98
CA SER A 19 -19.21 -5.62 51.27
C SER A 19 -18.07 -6.59 50.93
N SER A 20 -16.85 -6.35 51.32
CA SER A 20 -16.11 -6.49 52.58
C SER A 20 -15.62 -7.92 52.87
N ILE A 21 -14.27 -8.02 52.95
CA ILE A 21 -13.46 -8.76 53.96
C ILE A 21 -13.24 -10.28 53.74
N PHE A 22 -12.00 -10.73 53.61
CA PHE A 22 -11.09 -11.48 54.49
C PHE A 22 -9.91 -12.09 53.70
N SER A 23 -8.73 -11.66 54.05
CA SER A 23 -7.55 -12.31 54.66
C SER A 23 -7.11 -13.69 54.15
N GLY A 24 -5.91 -13.72 53.56
CA GLY A 24 -4.72 -14.40 54.06
C GLY A 24 -4.64 -15.91 53.83
N HIS A 25 -3.61 -16.33 53.14
CA HIS A 25 -2.61 -17.29 53.68
C HIS A 25 -1.45 -17.48 52.70
N SER A 26 -0.27 -17.32 53.24
CA SER A 26 1.01 -17.68 52.64
C SER A 26 1.19 -19.21 52.63
N ALA A 27 1.75 -19.73 51.57
CA ALA A 27 2.41 -21.02 51.62
C ALA A 27 3.67 -20.98 50.73
N ALA A 28 4.78 -21.06 51.45
CA ALA A 28 6.10 -21.33 50.87
C ALA A 28 6.18 -22.80 50.46
N SER A 29 6.83 -23.09 49.33
CA SER A 29 7.38 -24.42 49.09
C SER A 29 8.68 -24.32 48.25
N THR A 30 9.72 -24.52 48.96
CA THR A 30 10.92 -25.34 48.78
C THR A 30 11.39 -25.64 47.32
N ALA A 31 12.54 -25.05 47.04
CA ALA A 31 13.41 -25.42 45.99
C ALA A 31 14.09 -26.78 46.30
N THR A 32 14.02 -27.71 45.35
CA THR A 32 14.81 -28.95 45.37
C THR A 32 15.88 -28.86 44.31
N SER A 33 17.11 -28.67 44.73
CA SER A 33 18.31 -28.77 43.93
C SER A 33 18.67 -30.24 43.68
N LEU A 34 18.77 -30.66 42.44
CA LEU A 34 19.38 -31.91 42.02
C LEU A 34 20.75 -31.60 41.43
N SER A 35 21.78 -31.97 42.20
CA SER A 35 23.17 -32.03 41.75
C SER A 35 23.40 -33.32 40.98
N LEU A 36 23.90 -33.22 39.74
CA LEU A 36 24.43 -34.34 38.98
C LEU A 36 25.95 -34.19 38.89
N SER A 37 26.61 -35.17 39.44
CA SER A 37 28.05 -35.35 39.47
C SER A 37 28.62 -35.65 38.05
N SER A 38 29.73 -35.01 37.74
CA SER A 38 30.56 -35.23 36.57
C SER A 38 31.44 -36.46 36.72
N SER A 39 31.54 -37.28 35.67
CA SER A 39 32.67 -38.14 35.42
C SER A 39 33.11 -38.00 33.96
N PRO A 40 34.40 -37.91 33.68
CA PRO A 40 34.91 -37.67 32.35
C PRO A 40 35.13 -38.96 31.58
N VAL A 41 34.52 -39.09 30.42
CA VAL A 41 34.94 -40.08 29.41
C VAL A 41 35.62 -39.32 28.27
N ALA A 42 36.91 -39.56 28.14
CA ALA A 42 37.70 -39.09 27.02
C ALA A 42 37.31 -39.81 25.72
N ALA A 43 36.78 -39.08 24.78
CA ALA A 43 36.66 -39.50 23.40
C ALA A 43 37.38 -38.50 22.50
N ALA A 44 38.54 -38.88 22.03
CA ALA A 44 39.30 -38.17 21.03
C ALA A 44 38.56 -38.20 19.69
N SER A 45 37.87 -37.11 19.32
CA SER A 45 37.36 -36.90 17.96
C SER A 45 38.37 -36.05 17.20
N ARG A 46 38.95 -36.63 16.15
CA ARG A 46 39.78 -35.97 15.16
C ARG A 46 38.96 -34.83 14.52
N VAL A 47 39.25 -33.59 14.89
CA VAL A 47 38.83 -32.42 14.13
C VAL A 47 39.58 -32.42 12.82
N ARG A 48 38.90 -32.78 11.73
CA ARG A 48 39.40 -32.50 10.38
C ARG A 48 39.33 -31.00 10.18
N ASN A 49 40.48 -30.38 10.16
CA ASN A 49 40.62 -29.00 9.67
C ASN A 49 40.16 -28.97 8.20
N LEU A 50 38.94 -28.54 7.97
CA LEU A 50 38.49 -28.07 6.66
C LEU A 50 39.22 -26.73 6.42
N LYS A 51 40.34 -26.80 5.71
CA LYS A 51 40.91 -25.64 5.08
C LYS A 51 39.90 -25.14 4.05
N CYS A 52 39.21 -24.03 4.30
CA CYS A 52 38.60 -23.23 3.25
C CYS A 52 39.73 -22.75 2.35
N SER A 53 39.98 -23.45 1.28
CA SER A 53 40.86 -23.03 0.22
C SER A 53 40.10 -22.11 -0.72
N ALA A 54 40.68 -20.95 -0.92
CA ALA A 54 40.58 -20.09 -2.08
C ALA A 54 39.13 -19.67 -2.50
N VAL A 55 38.84 -18.44 -2.20
CA VAL A 55 37.86 -17.65 -2.88
C VAL A 55 38.07 -17.79 -4.40
N SER A 56 37.19 -18.55 -5.04
CA SER A 56 37.05 -18.48 -6.50
C SER A 56 36.61 -17.04 -6.84
N PRO A 57 37.12 -16.43 -7.89
CA PRO A 57 36.63 -15.13 -8.30
C PRO A 57 35.10 -15.22 -8.54
N PRO A 58 34.35 -14.18 -8.23
CA PRO A 58 32.89 -14.21 -8.35
C PRO A 58 32.49 -14.59 -9.80
N PRO A 59 31.40 -15.32 -10.01
CA PRO A 59 30.92 -15.72 -11.34
C PRO A 59 30.32 -14.55 -12.14
N SER A 60 30.98 -13.41 -12.12
CA SER A 60 30.46 -12.15 -12.66
C SER A 60 30.66 -11.98 -14.18
N LEU A 61 31.59 -12.70 -14.77
CA LEU A 61 31.89 -12.51 -16.21
C LEU A 61 30.95 -13.29 -17.15
N VAL A 62 30.48 -14.47 -16.77
CA VAL A 62 29.60 -15.29 -17.61
C VAL A 62 28.17 -14.72 -17.66
N CYS A 63 27.65 -14.23 -16.52
CA CYS A 63 26.36 -13.57 -16.48
C CYS A 63 26.34 -12.21 -17.23
N ALA A 64 27.45 -11.50 -17.25
CA ALA A 64 27.51 -10.17 -17.92
C ALA A 64 27.43 -10.26 -19.44
N VAL A 65 28.04 -11.29 -20.03
CA VAL A 65 28.01 -11.50 -21.49
C VAL A 65 26.62 -11.89 -21.97
N ASP A 66 25.90 -12.74 -21.22
CA ASP A 66 24.51 -13.13 -21.54
C ASP A 66 23.54 -11.96 -21.40
N ASN A 67 23.68 -11.14 -20.38
CA ASN A 67 22.85 -9.94 -20.19
C ASN A 67 23.04 -8.89 -21.29
N SER A 68 24.24 -8.68 -21.80
CA SER A 68 24.50 -7.76 -22.91
C SER A 68 23.83 -8.20 -24.20
N VAL A 69 23.83 -9.48 -24.51
CA VAL A 69 23.17 -10.04 -25.69
C VAL A 69 21.65 -9.89 -25.58
N LYS A 70 21.07 -10.25 -24.44
CA LYS A 70 19.63 -10.08 -24.18
C LYS A 70 19.20 -8.62 -24.26
N PHE A 71 19.99 -7.72 -23.70
CA PHE A 71 19.73 -6.29 -23.74
C PHE A 71 19.73 -5.75 -25.19
N LYS A 72 20.75 -6.09 -25.98
CA LYS A 72 20.85 -5.69 -27.40
C LYS A 72 19.70 -6.27 -28.23
N GLU A 73 19.24 -7.47 -27.92
CA GLU A 73 18.08 -8.07 -28.60
C GLU A 73 16.79 -7.34 -28.23
N ALA A 74 16.56 -7.07 -26.94
CA ALA A 74 15.41 -6.31 -26.46
C ALA A 74 15.37 -4.88 -27.06
N ALA A 75 16.53 -4.27 -27.26
CA ALA A 75 16.66 -2.94 -27.86
C ALA A 75 16.14 -2.84 -29.30
N LYS A 76 16.00 -3.96 -30.01
CA LYS A 76 15.40 -3.99 -31.36
C LYS A 76 13.88 -3.84 -31.32
N HIS A 77 13.25 -4.17 -30.20
CA HIS A 77 11.79 -4.25 -30.05
C HIS A 77 11.19 -3.14 -29.18
N GLY A 78 12.01 -2.49 -28.36
CA GLY A 78 11.57 -1.41 -27.48
C GLY A 78 12.68 -0.43 -27.11
N ASN A 79 12.30 0.63 -26.40
CA ASN A 79 13.22 1.70 -26.01
C ASN A 79 13.32 1.89 -24.47
N LEU A 80 12.68 1.01 -23.72
CA LEU A 80 12.74 0.98 -22.26
C LEU A 80 13.02 -0.46 -21.82
N ILE A 81 14.23 -0.71 -21.32
CA ILE A 81 14.75 -2.07 -21.11
C ILE A 81 15.25 -2.20 -19.68
N PRO A 82 14.80 -3.22 -18.91
CA PRO A 82 15.28 -3.43 -17.56
C PRO A 82 16.62 -4.18 -17.53
N LEU A 83 17.52 -3.72 -16.67
CA LEU A 83 18.66 -4.46 -16.19
C LEU A 83 18.39 -4.89 -14.74
N TYR A 84 18.83 -6.07 -14.35
CA TYR A 84 18.56 -6.54 -13.00
C TYR A 84 19.67 -7.43 -12.45
N ARG A 85 19.70 -7.54 -11.11
CA ARG A 85 20.45 -8.52 -10.34
C ARG A 85 19.52 -9.20 -9.36
N SER A 86 19.64 -10.50 -9.24
CA SER A 86 18.93 -11.28 -8.21
C SER A 86 19.92 -11.65 -7.11
N ILE A 87 19.54 -11.37 -5.86
CA ILE A 87 20.33 -11.68 -4.66
C ILE A 87 19.49 -12.48 -3.67
N PHE A 88 20.12 -13.25 -2.78
CA PHE A 88 19.43 -13.86 -1.65
C PHE A 88 19.01 -12.79 -0.63
N SER A 89 17.82 -12.93 -0.09
CA SER A 89 17.24 -11.94 0.85
C SER A 89 17.27 -12.37 2.32
N ASP A 90 18.04 -13.41 2.66
CA ASP A 90 18.13 -13.96 4.02
C ASP A 90 18.69 -12.99 5.05
N HIS A 91 19.57 -12.09 4.66
CA HIS A 91 20.16 -11.05 5.52
C HIS A 91 19.60 -9.64 5.26
N LEU A 92 18.79 -9.46 4.21
CA LEU A 92 18.27 -8.18 3.78
C LEU A 92 16.72 -8.18 3.85
N THR A 93 16.17 -7.45 4.80
CA THR A 93 14.71 -7.26 4.89
C THR A 93 14.27 -6.02 4.08
N PRO A 94 13.00 -5.92 3.64
CA PRO A 94 12.49 -4.72 2.98
C PRO A 94 12.71 -3.43 3.80
N VAL A 95 12.49 -3.50 5.11
CA VAL A 95 12.71 -2.37 6.03
C VAL A 95 14.18 -1.93 6.06
N LEU A 96 15.10 -2.89 6.10
CA LEU A 96 16.53 -2.60 6.08
C LEU A 96 16.97 -2.06 4.73
N ALA A 97 16.55 -2.66 3.63
CA ALA A 97 16.85 -2.19 2.28
C ALA A 97 16.35 -0.76 2.06
N TYR A 98 15.13 -0.43 2.56
CA TYR A 98 14.64 0.94 2.50
C TYR A 98 15.58 1.92 3.23
N ARG A 99 16.06 1.58 4.43
CA ARG A 99 17.01 2.41 5.17
C ARG A 99 18.40 2.50 4.52
N CYS A 100 18.80 1.49 3.76
CA CYS A 100 20.02 1.58 2.96
C CYS A 100 19.88 2.59 1.79
N LEU A 101 18.67 2.70 1.22
CA LEU A 101 18.41 3.62 0.12
C LEU A 101 18.08 5.05 0.58
N VAL A 102 17.38 5.20 1.70
CA VAL A 102 16.88 6.48 2.21
C VAL A 102 17.53 6.78 3.56
N LYS A 103 18.39 7.77 3.60
CA LYS A 103 19.03 8.22 4.84
C LYS A 103 18.04 8.96 5.73
N GLU A 104 18.30 8.99 7.03
CA GLU A 104 17.39 9.63 8.00
C GLU A 104 17.20 11.13 7.76
N ASP A 105 18.21 11.79 7.19
CA ASP A 105 18.18 13.22 6.89
C ASP A 105 17.54 13.56 5.54
N ASP A 106 17.32 12.57 4.67
CA ASP A 106 16.76 12.77 3.33
C ASP A 106 15.23 12.66 3.35
N ARG A 107 14.59 13.62 4.03
CA ARG A 107 13.12 13.67 4.16
C ARG A 107 12.41 14.41 3.03
N GLU A 108 13.15 14.98 2.09
CA GLU A 108 12.57 15.73 0.99
C GLU A 108 12.48 14.93 -0.30
N ALA A 109 13.35 13.95 -0.49
CA ALA A 109 13.33 13.10 -1.67
C ALA A 109 12.17 12.08 -1.59
N PRO A 110 11.30 12.01 -2.60
CA PRO A 110 10.24 11.03 -2.64
C PRO A 110 10.78 9.61 -2.65
N SER A 111 10.10 8.75 -1.90
CA SER A 111 10.44 7.34 -1.76
C SER A 111 9.25 6.53 -1.29
N PHE A 112 9.31 5.22 -1.46
CA PHE A 112 8.23 4.35 -0.98
C PHE A 112 8.74 2.98 -0.52
N LEU A 113 7.98 2.39 0.39
CA LEU A 113 8.05 0.98 0.76
C LEU A 113 6.62 0.45 0.77
N PHE A 114 6.33 -0.45 -0.15
CA PHE A 114 5.06 -1.17 -0.22
C PHE A 114 5.30 -2.62 0.14
N GLU A 115 4.57 -3.12 1.12
CA GLU A 115 4.67 -4.49 1.57
C GLU A 115 3.31 -5.15 1.57
N SER A 116 3.28 -6.39 1.16
CA SER A 116 2.15 -7.25 1.40
C SER A 116 2.46 -8.07 2.66
N VAL A 117 1.71 -7.83 3.72
CA VAL A 117 1.91 -8.50 5.00
C VAL A 117 0.59 -9.13 5.43
N GLU A 118 0.49 -10.45 5.30
CA GLU A 118 -0.60 -11.21 5.92
C GLU A 118 -0.09 -12.00 7.11
N PRO A 119 -0.74 -11.89 8.28
CA PRO A 119 -0.46 -12.79 9.39
C PRO A 119 -1.09 -14.14 9.08
N GLY A 120 -0.23 -15.14 8.89
CA GLY A 120 -0.44 -16.55 8.81
C GLY A 120 -1.85 -17.13 8.80
N LEU A 121 -2.12 -17.91 7.85
CA LEU A 121 -2.92 -19.12 7.71
C LEU A 121 -3.36 -19.25 6.25
N LYS A 122 -2.58 -20.00 5.52
CA LYS A 122 -2.70 -20.38 4.11
C LYS A 122 -2.19 -19.31 3.13
N ALA A 123 -1.21 -19.72 2.34
CA ALA A 123 -0.62 -18.98 1.25
C ALA A 123 -1.70 -18.45 0.28
N SER A 124 -2.24 -17.30 0.55
CA SER A 124 -2.87 -16.51 -0.50
C SER A 124 -1.74 -15.80 -1.27
N ASN A 125 -1.91 -15.60 -2.58
CA ASN A 125 -0.94 -14.90 -3.43
C ASN A 125 -0.75 -13.41 -3.08
N VAL A 126 -1.39 -12.94 -2.02
CA VAL A 126 -1.30 -11.59 -1.45
C VAL A 126 -0.26 -11.69 -0.35
N GLY A 127 0.84 -11.18 -0.37
CA GLY A 127 1.90 -11.34 0.64
C GLY A 127 3.21 -11.80 0.06
N ARG A 128 3.25 -12.09 -1.25
CA ARG A 128 4.45 -12.60 -1.89
C ARG A 128 5.51 -11.52 -2.09
N TYR A 129 5.13 -10.28 -2.41
CA TYR A 129 6.05 -9.26 -2.83
C TYR A 129 6.09 -8.05 -1.91
N SER A 130 7.28 -7.49 -1.72
CA SER A 130 7.48 -6.13 -1.20
C SER A 130 8.32 -5.35 -2.21
N VAL A 131 8.02 -4.06 -2.37
CA VAL A 131 8.68 -3.20 -3.35
C VAL A 131 9.15 -1.90 -2.71
N ILE A 132 10.35 -1.49 -3.09
CA ILE A 132 11.00 -0.28 -2.60
C ILE A 132 11.48 0.55 -3.79
N GLY A 133 11.27 1.87 -3.72
CA GLY A 133 11.88 2.82 -4.63
C GLY A 133 12.26 4.10 -3.88
N ALA A 134 13.33 4.73 -4.33
CA ALA A 134 13.81 5.98 -3.78
C ALA A 134 14.40 6.85 -4.89
N GLN A 135 14.33 8.18 -4.73
CA GLN A 135 14.91 9.13 -5.66
C GLN A 135 14.39 8.93 -7.10
N PRO A 136 13.12 9.25 -7.37
CA PRO A 136 12.54 9.11 -8.71
C PRO A 136 13.32 9.94 -9.72
N THR A 137 13.40 9.46 -10.96
CA THR A 137 14.07 10.20 -12.06
C THR A 137 13.24 11.38 -12.55
N MET A 138 11.93 11.31 -12.33
CA MET A 138 11.01 12.39 -12.66
C MET A 138 9.91 12.47 -11.60
N GLU A 139 9.45 13.70 -11.27
CA GLU A 139 8.28 13.92 -10.45
C GLU A 139 7.23 14.73 -11.22
N LEU A 140 5.98 14.40 -10.99
CA LEU A 140 4.82 15.12 -11.48
C LEU A 140 3.96 15.52 -10.30
N VAL A 141 3.80 16.81 -10.11
CA VAL A 141 3.01 17.41 -9.01
C VAL A 141 1.93 18.29 -9.62
N ALA A 142 0.68 18.03 -9.28
CA ALA A 142 -0.41 18.86 -9.73
C ALA A 142 -1.20 19.42 -8.55
N LYS A 143 -1.54 20.70 -8.67
CA LYS A 143 -2.50 21.40 -7.80
C LYS A 143 -3.51 22.10 -8.69
N GLU A 144 -4.78 21.71 -8.58
CA GLU A 144 -5.82 22.12 -9.52
C GLU A 144 -5.35 21.88 -10.97
N ASN A 145 -5.32 22.91 -11.81
CA ASN A 145 -4.93 22.79 -13.21
C ASN A 145 -3.44 23.07 -13.47
N MET A 146 -2.67 23.41 -12.45
CA MET A 146 -1.24 23.68 -12.58
C MET A 146 -0.45 22.40 -12.35
N VAL A 147 0.33 22.00 -13.35
CA VAL A 147 1.19 20.82 -13.30
C VAL A 147 2.65 21.25 -13.31
N THR A 148 3.39 20.82 -12.31
CA THR A 148 4.86 20.95 -12.25
C THR A 148 5.48 19.60 -12.58
N ILE A 149 6.34 19.57 -13.57
CA ILE A 149 7.16 18.41 -13.93
C ILE A 149 8.61 18.72 -13.58
N MET A 150 9.22 17.89 -12.76
CA MET A 150 10.62 17.98 -12.38
C MET A 150 11.35 16.76 -12.95
N ASP A 151 12.23 17.00 -13.90
CA ASP A 151 13.15 15.99 -14.43
C ASP A 151 14.47 16.10 -13.65
N HIS A 152 14.73 15.13 -12.80
CA HIS A 152 15.92 15.13 -11.94
C HIS A 152 17.18 14.70 -12.70
N HIS A 153 17.04 14.00 -13.81
CA HIS A 153 18.16 13.62 -14.65
C HIS A 153 18.70 14.83 -15.43
N GLU A 154 17.77 15.62 -16.02
CA GLU A 154 18.13 16.83 -16.77
C GLU A 154 18.27 18.08 -15.87
N GLY A 155 17.91 17.97 -14.59
CA GLY A 155 17.86 19.11 -13.67
C GLY A 155 16.83 20.18 -14.09
N ARG A 156 15.81 19.79 -14.86
CA ARG A 156 14.83 20.71 -15.44
C ARG A 156 13.53 20.68 -14.66
N ARG A 157 12.98 21.87 -14.40
CA ARG A 157 11.63 22.07 -13.88
C ARG A 157 10.80 22.83 -14.91
N THR A 158 9.62 22.30 -15.22
CA THR A 158 8.65 22.94 -16.10
C THR A 158 7.29 23.02 -15.42
N GLU A 159 6.56 24.10 -15.73
CA GLU A 159 5.19 24.28 -15.22
C GLU A 159 4.28 24.47 -16.43
N GLU A 160 3.14 23.79 -16.43
CA GLU A 160 2.16 23.91 -17.49
C GLU A 160 0.74 23.92 -16.91
N PHE A 161 -0.13 24.74 -17.54
CA PHE A 161 -1.55 24.70 -17.24
C PHE A 161 -2.20 23.60 -18.07
N VAL A 162 -2.85 22.66 -17.42
CA VAL A 162 -3.49 21.52 -18.07
C VAL A 162 -4.90 21.35 -17.52
N GLU A 163 -5.89 21.29 -18.41
CA GLU A 163 -7.28 21.09 -17.98
C GLU A 163 -7.49 19.78 -17.20
N ASP A 164 -6.72 18.75 -17.50
CA ASP A 164 -6.79 17.46 -16.89
C ASP A 164 -5.39 16.91 -16.58
N PRO A 165 -4.86 17.18 -15.40
CA PRO A 165 -3.54 16.72 -14.98
C PRO A 165 -3.34 15.20 -15.04
N MET A 166 -4.40 14.41 -14.98
CA MET A 166 -4.30 12.94 -15.06
C MET A 166 -3.82 12.42 -16.42
N ILE A 167 -3.90 13.25 -17.48
CA ILE A 167 -3.40 12.84 -18.81
C ILE A 167 -1.87 12.98 -18.94
N VAL A 168 -1.23 13.77 -18.11
CA VAL A 168 0.19 14.11 -18.24
C VAL A 168 1.10 12.89 -18.06
N PRO A 169 0.98 12.07 -17.02
CA PRO A 169 1.81 10.87 -16.86
C PRO A 169 1.60 9.87 -18.00
N ARG A 170 0.36 9.76 -18.52
CA ARG A 170 0.07 8.95 -19.72
C ARG A 170 0.83 9.48 -20.95
N ARG A 171 0.74 10.78 -21.24
CA ARG A 171 1.43 11.45 -22.36
C ARG A 171 2.95 11.20 -22.31
N ILE A 172 3.53 11.22 -21.11
CA ILE A 172 4.96 10.92 -20.93
C ILE A 172 5.26 9.46 -21.25
N MET A 173 4.43 8.52 -20.77
CA MET A 173 4.64 7.08 -20.96
C MET A 173 4.40 6.60 -22.39
N GLU A 174 3.55 7.26 -23.15
CA GLU A 174 3.24 6.86 -24.54
C GLU A 174 4.45 6.85 -25.47
N ARG A 175 5.54 7.53 -25.09
CA ARG A 175 6.82 7.52 -25.83
C ARG A 175 7.61 6.23 -25.63
N TRP A 176 7.33 5.47 -24.58
CA TRP A 176 8.13 4.32 -24.18
C TRP A 176 7.44 3.01 -24.55
N LYS A 177 8.27 2.10 -25.04
CA LYS A 177 7.89 0.72 -25.37
C LYS A 177 8.68 -0.21 -24.45
N PRO A 178 8.17 -0.49 -23.24
CA PRO A 178 8.89 -1.33 -22.29
C PRO A 178 8.99 -2.76 -22.80
N GLN A 179 10.17 -3.36 -22.65
CA GLN A 179 10.39 -4.76 -22.90
C GLN A 179 10.35 -5.53 -21.58
N CYS A 180 9.50 -6.55 -21.53
CA CYS A 180 9.46 -7.45 -20.39
C CYS A 180 10.52 -8.54 -20.55
N ILE A 181 11.16 -8.89 -19.44
CA ILE A 181 12.11 -10.02 -19.35
C ILE A 181 11.44 -11.07 -18.45
N ASP A 182 11.35 -12.30 -18.93
CA ASP A 182 10.61 -13.39 -18.26
C ASP A 182 11.17 -13.75 -16.89
N GLU A 183 12.42 -13.44 -16.63
CA GLU A 183 13.08 -13.70 -15.34
C GLU A 183 12.68 -12.69 -14.24
N LEU A 184 12.04 -11.57 -14.57
CA LEU A 184 11.57 -10.61 -13.58
C LEU A 184 10.31 -11.13 -12.86
N PRO A 185 10.13 -10.78 -11.58
CA PRO A 185 8.93 -11.20 -10.83
C PRO A 185 7.66 -10.58 -11.41
N GLU A 186 6.55 -11.31 -11.36
CA GLU A 186 5.23 -10.78 -11.75
C GLU A 186 4.68 -9.76 -10.74
N ALA A 187 5.49 -8.77 -10.38
CA ALA A 187 5.23 -7.70 -9.44
C ALA A 187 5.38 -6.33 -10.12
N PHE A 188 5.24 -5.25 -9.36
CA PHE A 188 5.63 -3.92 -9.81
C PHE A 188 7.15 -3.83 -9.88
N CYS A 189 7.70 -3.67 -11.08
CA CYS A 189 9.14 -3.64 -11.34
C CYS A 189 9.67 -2.25 -11.72
N GLY A 190 8.88 -1.19 -11.60
CA GLY A 190 9.24 0.18 -11.93
C GLY A 190 8.09 0.94 -12.58
N GLY A 191 8.18 2.27 -12.63
CA GLY A 191 7.17 3.14 -13.19
C GLY A 191 6.67 4.21 -12.21
N TRP A 192 5.46 4.73 -12.44
CA TRP A 192 4.87 5.78 -11.63
C TRP A 192 4.35 5.25 -10.29
N VAL A 193 4.78 5.87 -9.20
CA VAL A 193 4.28 5.63 -7.84
C VAL A 193 3.96 6.95 -7.18
N GLY A 194 2.83 7.03 -6.49
CA GLY A 194 2.42 8.22 -5.77
C GLY A 194 0.96 8.12 -5.34
N TYR A 195 0.29 9.26 -5.26
CA TYR A 195 -1.10 9.31 -4.86
C TYR A 195 -1.93 10.25 -5.74
N PHE A 196 -3.21 9.95 -5.78
CA PHE A 196 -4.29 10.80 -6.26
C PHE A 196 -5.13 11.17 -5.03
N SER A 197 -5.33 12.47 -4.79
CA SER A 197 -6.15 12.95 -3.68
C SER A 197 -7.63 12.69 -3.94
N TYR A 198 -8.46 12.93 -2.93
CA TYR A 198 -9.90 12.91 -3.07
C TYR A 198 -10.38 13.90 -4.17
N ASP A 199 -9.75 15.06 -4.25
CA ASP A 199 -10.11 16.12 -5.18
C ASP A 199 -9.75 15.85 -6.65
N THR A 200 -8.98 14.77 -6.95
CA THR A 200 -8.75 14.36 -8.35
C THR A 200 -10.04 13.99 -9.09
N VAL A 201 -11.12 13.68 -8.37
CA VAL A 201 -12.43 13.49 -8.97
C VAL A 201 -12.91 14.75 -9.72
N ARG A 202 -12.49 15.93 -9.29
CA ARG A 202 -12.86 17.21 -9.91
C ARG A 202 -12.29 17.37 -11.32
N TYR A 203 -11.23 16.61 -11.66
CA TYR A 203 -10.75 16.51 -13.05
C TYR A 203 -11.67 15.64 -13.92
N VAL A 204 -12.35 14.66 -13.32
CA VAL A 204 -13.26 13.73 -14.02
C VAL A 204 -14.67 14.32 -14.12
N GLU A 205 -15.19 14.86 -13.01
CA GLU A 205 -16.59 15.33 -12.88
C GLU A 205 -16.67 16.88 -12.82
N LYS A 206 -15.90 17.56 -13.67
CA LYS A 206 -15.73 19.03 -13.71
C LYS A 206 -17.02 19.83 -13.63
N LYS A 207 -18.10 19.37 -14.29
CA LYS A 207 -19.36 20.12 -14.38
C LYS A 207 -20.18 20.03 -13.09
N LYS A 208 -20.09 18.92 -12.37
CA LYS A 208 -20.92 18.67 -11.19
C LYS A 208 -20.19 18.98 -9.90
N ILE A 209 -18.88 18.75 -9.88
CA ILE A 209 -18.02 18.94 -8.71
C ILE A 209 -16.80 19.78 -9.12
N PRO A 210 -16.98 21.07 -9.47
CA PRO A 210 -15.87 21.94 -9.86
C PRO A 210 -14.99 22.30 -8.65
N PHE A 211 -13.73 22.64 -8.89
CA PHE A 211 -12.81 23.12 -7.84
C PHE A 211 -13.33 24.38 -7.14
N SER A 212 -14.11 25.22 -7.82
CA SER A 212 -14.73 26.42 -7.21
C SER A 212 -15.65 26.10 -6.02
N ASN A 213 -16.15 24.89 -5.93
CA ASN A 213 -17.05 24.44 -4.85
C ASN A 213 -16.31 23.57 -3.82
N ALA A 214 -14.99 23.39 -4.00
CA ALA A 214 -14.20 22.61 -3.06
C ALA A 214 -14.14 23.29 -1.69
N PRO A 215 -14.15 22.53 -0.59
CA PRO A 215 -13.84 23.06 0.73
C PRO A 215 -12.49 23.75 0.76
N MET A 216 -12.31 24.69 1.70
CA MET A 216 -11.05 25.41 1.86
C MET A 216 -9.89 24.43 2.18
N ASP A 217 -8.88 24.41 1.32
CA ASP A 217 -7.68 23.62 1.57
C ASP A 217 -6.72 24.39 2.49
N ASP A 218 -6.71 24.00 3.77
CA ASP A 218 -5.84 24.58 4.80
C ASP A 218 -4.43 23.99 4.84
N ARG A 219 -4.13 22.99 4.00
CA ARG A 219 -2.84 22.28 3.97
C ARG A 219 -2.06 22.49 2.69
N ASN A 220 -2.69 22.93 1.65
CA ASN A 220 -2.12 23.15 0.31
C ASN A 220 -1.29 21.97 -0.20
N LEU A 221 -1.79 20.75 0.06
CA LEU A 221 -1.15 19.53 -0.46
C LEU A 221 -1.49 19.35 -1.95
N PRO A 222 -0.60 18.75 -2.74
CA PRO A 222 -0.89 18.41 -4.12
C PRO A 222 -2.15 17.54 -4.27
N ASP A 223 -2.92 17.76 -5.33
CA ASP A 223 -4.04 16.89 -5.68
C ASP A 223 -3.54 15.60 -6.32
N LEU A 224 -2.38 15.67 -6.98
CA LEU A 224 -1.71 14.55 -7.57
C LEU A 224 -0.20 14.71 -7.37
N HIS A 225 0.45 13.67 -6.86
CA HIS A 225 1.89 13.57 -6.78
C HIS A 225 2.33 12.18 -7.24
N LEU A 226 3.12 12.13 -8.28
CA LEU A 226 3.68 10.89 -8.84
C LEU A 226 5.19 11.04 -9.01
N GLY A 227 5.95 10.04 -8.57
CA GLY A 227 7.36 9.87 -8.91
C GLY A 227 7.54 8.74 -9.92
N LEU A 228 8.39 8.94 -10.91
CA LEU A 228 8.80 7.90 -11.84
C LEU A 228 10.05 7.21 -11.32
N TYR A 229 9.93 5.93 -10.99
CA TYR A 229 11.02 5.15 -10.42
C TYR A 229 11.57 4.18 -11.46
N ASP A 230 12.73 4.49 -11.97
CA ASP A 230 13.49 3.61 -12.85
C ASP A 230 14.30 2.59 -12.02
N ASP A 231 14.59 2.93 -10.76
CA ASP A 231 15.29 2.09 -9.78
C ASP A 231 14.33 1.55 -8.73
N VAL A 232 14.21 0.23 -8.66
CA VAL A 232 13.37 -0.44 -7.66
C VAL A 232 14.02 -1.72 -7.14
N ILE A 233 13.67 -2.09 -5.91
CA ILE A 233 14.03 -3.38 -5.33
C ILE A 233 12.75 -4.15 -5.03
N VAL A 234 12.63 -5.34 -5.60
CA VAL A 234 11.47 -6.21 -5.43
C VAL A 234 11.88 -7.45 -4.63
N PHE A 235 11.27 -7.64 -3.48
CA PHE A 235 11.45 -8.84 -2.66
C PHE A 235 10.40 -9.89 -3.03
N ASP A 236 10.83 -11.10 -3.36
CA ASP A 236 9.97 -12.28 -3.43
C ASP A 236 10.15 -13.10 -2.15
N HIS A 237 9.17 -13.02 -1.27
CA HIS A 237 9.21 -13.69 0.04
C HIS A 237 9.05 -15.20 -0.07
N VAL A 238 8.52 -15.73 -1.17
CA VAL A 238 8.38 -17.15 -1.44
C VAL A 238 9.72 -17.74 -1.91
N GLU A 239 10.35 -17.09 -2.89
CA GLU A 239 11.63 -17.53 -3.43
C GLU A 239 12.84 -17.11 -2.59
N LYS A 240 12.64 -16.26 -1.56
CA LYS A 240 13.71 -15.71 -0.71
C LYS A 240 14.78 -14.97 -1.51
N LYS A 241 14.33 -14.23 -2.52
CA LYS A 241 15.17 -13.42 -3.40
C LYS A 241 14.77 -11.96 -3.34
N ALA A 242 15.73 -11.09 -3.61
CA ALA A 242 15.49 -9.69 -3.93
C ALA A 242 16.02 -9.39 -5.33
N PHE A 243 15.21 -8.74 -6.13
CA PHE A 243 15.56 -8.29 -7.48
C PHE A 243 15.85 -6.80 -7.41
N VAL A 244 17.08 -6.42 -7.69
CA VAL A 244 17.50 -5.03 -7.85
C VAL A 244 17.39 -4.71 -9.33
N ILE A 245 16.55 -3.75 -9.69
CA ILE A 245 16.14 -3.49 -11.08
C ILE A 245 16.42 -2.03 -11.40
N HIS A 246 17.00 -1.80 -12.59
CA HIS A 246 17.19 -0.49 -13.19
C HIS A 246 16.62 -0.48 -14.61
N TRP A 247 15.75 0.49 -14.94
CA TRP A 247 15.19 0.68 -16.26
C TRP A 247 16.00 1.66 -17.08
N VAL A 248 16.52 1.22 -18.22
CA VAL A 248 17.32 2.01 -19.15
C VAL A 248 16.43 2.58 -20.25
N ARG A 249 16.46 3.89 -20.41
CA ARG A 249 15.77 4.62 -21.50
C ARG A 249 16.72 4.85 -22.65
N LEU A 250 16.55 4.15 -23.76
CA LEU A 250 17.45 4.20 -24.92
C LEU A 250 17.47 5.57 -25.60
N ASP A 251 16.39 6.34 -25.50
CA ASP A 251 16.25 7.68 -26.07
C ASP A 251 17.18 8.74 -25.45
N GLN A 252 17.85 8.40 -24.35
CA GLN A 252 18.82 9.27 -23.67
C GLN A 252 20.27 9.06 -24.10
N PHE A 253 20.54 8.08 -24.96
CA PHE A 253 21.90 7.68 -25.31
C PHE A 253 22.12 7.68 -26.82
N SER A 254 23.37 7.88 -27.24
CA SER A 254 23.75 7.89 -28.65
C SER A 254 23.85 6.47 -29.24
N SER A 255 24.04 5.46 -28.41
CA SER A 255 24.12 4.06 -28.81
C SER A 255 23.58 3.10 -27.76
N VAL A 256 23.15 1.91 -28.22
CA VAL A 256 22.67 0.82 -27.33
C VAL A 256 23.78 0.35 -26.39
N GLU A 257 25.03 0.42 -26.83
CA GLU A 257 26.18 -0.01 -26.06
C GLU A 257 26.51 0.97 -24.93
N GLU A 258 26.44 2.27 -25.20
CA GLU A 258 26.54 3.33 -24.20
C GLU A 258 25.43 3.20 -23.15
N ALA A 259 24.18 3.03 -23.60
CA ALA A 259 23.02 2.83 -22.72
C ALA A 259 23.19 1.60 -21.80
N TYR A 260 23.70 0.49 -22.33
CA TYR A 260 23.97 -0.71 -21.54
C TYR A 260 25.04 -0.46 -20.48
N ASN A 261 26.17 0.18 -20.86
CA ASN A 261 27.28 0.42 -19.93
C ASN A 261 26.90 1.39 -18.81
N ASP A 262 26.18 2.48 -19.13
CA ASP A 262 25.65 3.40 -18.12
C ASP A 262 24.65 2.70 -17.21
N GLY A 263 23.70 1.95 -17.76
CA GLY A 263 22.72 1.22 -17.00
C GLY A 263 23.34 0.18 -16.05
N MET A 264 24.38 -0.53 -16.50
CA MET A 264 25.14 -1.44 -15.64
C MET A 264 25.85 -0.72 -14.50
N THR A 265 26.45 0.44 -14.77
CA THR A 265 27.10 1.26 -13.76
C THR A 265 26.11 1.72 -12.68
N ARG A 266 24.92 2.16 -13.10
CA ARG A 266 23.83 2.54 -12.17
C ARG A 266 23.30 1.36 -11.37
N LEU A 267 23.10 0.20 -12.01
CA LEU A 267 22.68 -1.01 -11.33
C LEU A 267 23.71 -1.46 -10.26
N GLU A 268 25.00 -1.40 -10.58
CA GLU A 268 26.08 -1.72 -9.63
C GLU A 268 26.14 -0.71 -8.47
N ALA A 269 25.94 0.57 -8.74
CA ALA A 269 25.84 1.59 -7.71
C ALA A 269 24.63 1.36 -6.79
N LEU A 270 23.49 0.96 -7.32
CA LEU A 270 22.30 0.60 -6.55
C LEU A 270 22.56 -0.67 -5.71
N MET A 271 23.21 -1.66 -6.29
CA MET A 271 23.65 -2.87 -5.59
C MET A 271 24.57 -2.56 -4.41
N SER A 272 25.55 -1.69 -4.61
CA SER A 272 26.51 -1.33 -3.53
C SER A 272 25.81 -0.68 -2.32
N ARG A 273 24.74 0.09 -2.55
CA ARG A 273 23.95 0.73 -1.47
C ARG A 273 23.26 -0.29 -0.56
N VAL A 274 22.83 -1.45 -1.10
CA VAL A 274 22.14 -2.51 -0.34
C VAL A 274 23.10 -3.58 0.18
N HIS A 275 24.33 -3.66 -0.35
CA HIS A 275 25.41 -4.51 0.14
C HIS A 275 26.36 -3.82 1.10
N ASP A 276 26.01 -2.64 1.61
CA ASP A 276 26.88 -1.91 2.52
C ASP A 276 27.28 -2.79 3.71
N ILE A 277 28.58 -2.83 3.96
CA ILE A 277 29.21 -3.65 5.01
C ILE A 277 28.72 -3.24 6.40
N VAL A 278 28.25 -2.00 6.55
CA VAL A 278 27.69 -1.48 7.79
C VAL A 278 26.25 -1.00 7.53
N PRO A 279 25.26 -1.89 7.60
CA PRO A 279 23.88 -1.48 7.39
C PRO A 279 23.45 -0.49 8.49
N PRO A 280 22.56 0.46 8.17
CA PRO A 280 22.01 1.39 9.13
C PRO A 280 21.40 0.65 10.32
N ARG A 281 21.72 1.07 11.53
CA ARG A 281 21.09 0.48 12.72
C ARG A 281 19.65 0.95 12.81
N LEU A 282 18.74 0.01 12.70
CA LEU A 282 17.34 0.26 13.03
C LEU A 282 17.19 0.32 14.55
N ALA A 283 16.43 1.29 15.05
CA ALA A 283 16.05 1.31 16.45
C ALA A 283 15.36 0.00 16.83
N SER A 284 15.68 -0.55 18.00
CA SER A 284 15.06 -1.81 18.49
C SER A 284 13.54 -1.68 18.62
N GLY A 285 13.04 -0.46 18.81
CA GLY A 285 11.63 -0.15 18.92
C GLY A 285 10.96 -0.79 20.16
N SER A 286 9.98 -0.14 20.70
CA SER A 286 9.05 -0.77 21.63
C SER A 286 7.65 -0.26 21.34
N ILE A 287 6.70 -1.19 21.16
CA ILE A 287 5.29 -0.83 20.98
C ILE A 287 4.62 -0.94 22.32
N LYS A 288 4.23 0.19 22.90
CA LYS A 288 3.37 0.24 24.09
C LYS A 288 1.98 0.66 23.64
N LEU A 289 1.07 -0.30 23.56
CA LEU A 289 -0.34 -0.03 23.28
C LEU A 289 -1.01 0.48 24.57
N HIS A 290 -1.03 1.78 24.74
CA HIS A 290 -1.77 2.41 25.83
C HIS A 290 -3.25 2.51 25.44
N THR A 291 -4.04 1.51 25.81
CA THR A 291 -5.49 1.48 25.55
C THR A 291 -6.29 2.38 26.50
N SER A 292 -5.70 2.78 27.63
CA SER A 292 -6.38 3.50 28.71
C SER A 292 -5.87 4.92 28.99
N GLN A 293 -4.76 5.34 28.40
CA GLN A 293 -4.24 6.68 28.56
C GLN A 293 -4.03 7.33 27.18
N PHE A 294 -4.98 8.12 26.75
CA PHE A 294 -4.77 9.09 25.69
C PHE A 294 -3.86 10.21 26.24
N GLY A 295 -2.56 9.97 26.25
CA GLY A 295 -1.61 11.04 26.51
C GLY A 295 -1.73 12.11 25.43
N THR A 296 -1.79 13.36 25.82
CA THR A 296 -2.03 14.56 25.00
C THR A 296 -3.36 14.54 24.24
N SER A 297 -4.27 15.44 24.59
CA SER A 297 -5.55 15.66 23.92
C SER A 297 -5.37 15.81 22.40
N LEU A 298 -6.34 15.36 21.63
CA LEU A 298 -6.52 15.74 20.24
C LEU A 298 -6.43 17.27 20.15
N LYS A 299 -5.50 17.78 19.33
CA LYS A 299 -5.27 19.22 19.27
C LYS A 299 -6.35 19.96 18.50
N LYS A 300 -6.90 19.32 17.46
CA LYS A 300 -7.85 19.94 16.56
C LYS A 300 -8.69 18.89 15.85
N SER A 301 -9.94 19.19 15.66
CA SER A 301 -10.84 18.54 14.70
C SER A 301 -11.29 19.59 13.68
N THR A 302 -11.50 19.19 12.43
CA THR A 302 -11.99 20.11 11.38
C THR A 302 -13.46 20.52 11.60
N MET A 303 -14.17 19.78 12.45
CA MET A 303 -15.60 19.94 12.66
C MET A 303 -15.92 19.70 14.14
N THR A 304 -16.93 20.37 14.69
CA THR A 304 -17.42 20.07 16.04
C THR A 304 -18.21 18.76 16.04
N ARG A 305 -18.41 18.19 17.21
CA ARG A 305 -19.24 16.99 17.36
C ARG A 305 -20.68 17.26 16.92
N GLU A 306 -21.21 18.40 17.27
CA GLU A 306 -22.56 18.86 16.98
C GLU A 306 -22.77 19.03 15.48
N ASP A 307 -21.83 19.67 14.79
CA ASP A 307 -21.88 19.86 13.33
C ASP A 307 -21.82 18.51 12.60
N TYR A 308 -20.94 17.60 13.04
CA TYR A 308 -20.88 16.27 12.47
C TYR A 308 -22.19 15.49 12.65
N GLN A 309 -22.79 15.57 13.84
CA GLN A 309 -24.08 14.90 14.12
C GLN A 309 -25.20 15.51 13.25
N LYS A 310 -25.22 16.84 13.07
CA LYS A 310 -26.17 17.50 12.19
C LYS A 310 -26.00 17.07 10.74
N ALA A 311 -24.76 17.00 10.24
CA ALA A 311 -24.46 16.50 8.89
C ALA A 311 -24.98 15.07 8.68
N VAL A 312 -24.82 14.18 9.69
CA VAL A 312 -25.35 12.82 9.65
C VAL A 312 -26.89 12.83 9.59
N LEU A 313 -27.57 13.70 10.33
CA LEU A 313 -29.04 13.80 10.29
C LEU A 313 -29.51 14.27 8.92
N ASN A 314 -28.92 15.31 8.37
CA ASN A 314 -29.23 15.81 7.04
C ASN A 314 -28.98 14.73 5.95
N ALA A 315 -27.88 13.99 6.06
CA ALA A 315 -27.59 12.87 5.16
C ALA A 315 -28.68 11.79 5.21
N LYS A 316 -29.22 11.50 6.39
CA LYS A 316 -30.35 10.56 6.53
C LYS A 316 -31.63 11.07 5.87
N GLU A 317 -31.88 12.39 5.88
CA GLU A 317 -33.03 12.97 5.14
C GLU A 317 -32.88 12.77 3.64
N HIS A 318 -31.67 12.95 3.07
CA HIS A 318 -31.42 12.66 1.66
C HIS A 318 -31.59 11.17 1.30
N ILE A 319 -31.25 10.26 2.20
CA ILE A 319 -31.51 8.83 2.01
C ILE A 319 -33.02 8.56 2.00
N LEU A 320 -33.78 9.16 2.93
CA LEU A 320 -35.22 9.02 2.99
C LEU A 320 -35.94 9.65 1.78
N ALA A 321 -35.41 10.76 1.26
CA ALA A 321 -35.90 11.41 0.05
C ALA A 321 -35.60 10.62 -1.25
N GLY A 322 -34.70 9.62 -1.18
CA GLY A 322 -34.33 8.82 -2.33
C GLY A 322 -33.21 9.45 -3.20
N ASP A 323 -32.53 10.48 -2.72
CA ASP A 323 -31.44 11.12 -3.44
C ASP A 323 -30.20 10.25 -3.53
N ILE A 324 -29.93 9.49 -2.47
CA ILE A 324 -28.77 8.61 -2.30
C ILE A 324 -29.15 7.36 -1.50
N PHE A 325 -28.37 6.27 -1.67
CA PHE A 325 -28.47 5.07 -0.84
C PHE A 325 -27.49 5.09 0.34
N GLN A 326 -26.31 5.66 0.11
CA GLN A 326 -25.21 5.72 1.07
C GLN A 326 -24.40 6.98 0.86
N ILE A 327 -23.87 7.53 1.95
CA ILE A 327 -22.91 8.62 1.94
C ILE A 327 -21.86 8.42 3.03
N VAL A 328 -20.62 8.78 2.75
CA VAL A 328 -19.50 8.72 3.69
C VAL A 328 -19.11 10.13 4.10
N LEU A 329 -19.55 10.53 5.28
CA LEU A 329 -19.13 11.78 5.90
C LEU A 329 -17.82 11.55 6.66
N SER A 330 -16.87 12.46 6.54
CA SER A 330 -15.57 12.38 7.20
C SER A 330 -15.20 13.66 7.92
N GLN A 331 -14.32 13.54 8.89
CA GLN A 331 -13.67 14.68 9.53
C GLN A 331 -12.22 14.33 9.83
N ARG A 332 -11.36 15.33 9.90
CA ARG A 332 -9.94 15.17 10.20
C ARG A 332 -9.69 15.43 11.68
N PHE A 333 -8.96 14.49 12.31
CA PHE A 333 -8.42 14.66 13.65
C PHE A 333 -6.91 14.84 13.57
N GLU A 334 -6.42 15.87 14.23
CA GLU A 334 -5.00 16.21 14.24
C GLU A 334 -4.38 15.96 15.61
N ARG A 335 -3.20 15.35 15.58
CA ARG A 335 -2.40 15.12 16.78
C ARG A 335 -0.92 15.31 16.46
N ARG A 336 -0.24 16.11 17.27
CA ARG A 336 1.21 16.26 17.17
C ARG A 336 1.91 15.04 17.78
N THR A 337 2.92 14.54 17.08
CA THR A 337 3.81 13.48 17.56
C THR A 337 5.26 13.85 17.30
N PHE A 338 6.19 13.29 18.10
CA PHE A 338 7.61 13.37 17.87
C PHE A 338 8.19 12.05 17.33
N ALA A 339 7.33 11.05 17.13
CA ALA A 339 7.73 9.79 16.54
C ALA A 339 8.13 9.98 15.07
N ASP A 340 9.22 9.35 14.67
CA ASP A 340 9.61 9.28 13.26
C ASP A 340 8.54 8.56 12.45
N PRO A 341 8.09 9.08 11.30
CA PRO A 341 7.04 8.45 10.49
C PRO A 341 7.37 7.01 10.07
N PHE A 342 8.64 6.70 9.83
CA PHE A 342 9.05 5.35 9.47
C PHE A 342 8.95 4.38 10.67
N GLU A 343 9.22 4.86 11.88
CA GLU A 343 8.99 4.07 13.11
C GLU A 343 7.48 3.84 13.34
N VAL A 344 6.63 4.82 13.01
CA VAL A 344 5.17 4.64 13.01
C VAL A 344 4.76 3.55 12.03
N TYR A 345 5.34 3.54 10.83
CA TYR A 345 5.11 2.47 9.84
C TYR A 345 5.54 1.10 10.38
N ARG A 346 6.74 1.00 10.97
CA ARG A 346 7.24 -0.24 11.57
C ARG A 346 6.32 -0.77 12.67
N ALA A 347 5.80 0.14 13.50
CA ALA A 347 4.81 -0.22 14.53
C ALA A 347 3.49 -0.69 13.91
N LEU A 348 3.01 0.00 12.87
CA LEU A 348 1.76 -0.34 12.18
C LEU A 348 1.81 -1.75 11.55
N ARG A 349 2.96 -2.15 10.98
CA ARG A 349 3.18 -3.51 10.44
C ARG A 349 2.93 -4.62 11.48
N ILE A 350 3.21 -4.34 12.74
CA ILE A 350 3.04 -5.31 13.84
C ILE A 350 1.60 -5.25 14.37
N VAL A 351 1.09 -4.05 14.58
CA VAL A 351 -0.22 -3.84 15.23
C VAL A 351 -1.38 -4.19 14.29
N ASN A 352 -1.27 -3.83 13.02
CA ASN A 352 -2.34 -4.01 12.04
C ASN A 352 -1.77 -4.35 10.65
N PRO A 353 -1.15 -5.52 10.49
CA PRO A 353 -0.67 -5.96 9.17
C PRO A 353 -1.83 -6.11 8.20
N SER A 354 -1.60 -5.77 6.94
CA SER A 354 -2.60 -5.84 5.88
C SER A 354 -1.98 -6.19 4.52
N PRO A 355 -2.78 -6.60 3.53
CA PRO A 355 -2.30 -6.89 2.19
C PRO A 355 -1.62 -5.72 1.49
N TYR A 356 -1.97 -4.49 1.87
CA TYR A 356 -1.43 -3.26 1.26
C TYR A 356 -0.88 -2.33 2.34
N MET A 357 0.29 -2.69 2.88
CA MET A 357 1.05 -1.82 3.78
C MET A 357 1.78 -0.77 2.96
N THR A 358 1.61 0.48 3.30
CA THR A 358 2.14 1.61 2.55
C THR A 358 2.92 2.55 3.44
N TYR A 359 4.17 2.79 3.09
CA TYR A 359 4.93 3.96 3.46
C TYR A 359 5.26 4.71 2.17
N LEU A 360 4.75 5.91 2.01
CA LEU A 360 4.99 6.76 0.84
C LEU A 360 5.40 8.15 1.31
N GLN A 361 6.64 8.48 1.06
CA GLN A 361 7.16 9.82 1.25
C GLN A 361 6.96 10.62 -0.03
N ALA A 362 6.13 11.63 0.03
CA ALA A 362 5.85 12.56 -1.05
C ALA A 362 6.22 13.97 -0.61
N ARG A 363 6.25 14.93 -1.54
CA ARG A 363 6.52 16.32 -1.20
C ARG A 363 5.40 16.87 -0.32
N GLY A 364 5.78 17.38 0.84
CA GLY A 364 4.86 18.00 1.80
C GLY A 364 4.07 17.02 2.67
N CYS A 365 4.13 15.71 2.42
CA CYS A 365 3.44 14.73 3.27
C CYS A 365 4.09 13.33 3.22
N ILE A 366 3.84 12.58 4.29
CA ILE A 366 4.19 11.16 4.36
C ILE A 366 2.91 10.37 4.65
N LEU A 367 2.60 9.42 3.77
CA LEU A 367 1.46 8.52 3.95
C LEU A 367 1.93 7.22 4.61
N VAL A 368 1.37 6.93 5.77
CA VAL A 368 1.57 5.67 6.49
C VAL A 368 0.22 4.99 6.61
N ALA A 369 0.04 3.88 5.90
CA ALA A 369 -1.26 3.24 5.79
C ALA A 369 -1.18 1.72 5.83
N SER A 370 -2.30 1.13 6.27
CA SER A 370 -2.57 -0.29 6.25
C SER A 370 -3.97 -0.47 5.65
N SER A 371 -4.04 -0.92 4.39
CA SER A 371 -5.30 -1.07 3.67
C SER A 371 -5.57 -2.53 3.32
N PRO A 372 -6.79 -3.03 3.52
CA PRO A 372 -7.20 -4.36 3.07
C PRO A 372 -7.71 -4.35 1.62
N GLU A 373 -7.98 -3.20 1.05
CA GLU A 373 -8.76 -3.01 -0.17
C GLU A 373 -7.92 -2.50 -1.35
N ILE A 374 -8.22 -3.00 -2.54
CA ILE A 374 -7.72 -2.48 -3.82
C ILE A 374 -8.89 -1.79 -4.56
N LEU A 375 -8.64 -0.60 -5.09
CA LEU A 375 -9.61 0.10 -5.91
C LEU A 375 -9.77 -0.57 -7.26
N THR A 376 -8.69 -0.67 -8.01
CA THR A 376 -8.65 -1.32 -9.33
C THR A 376 -7.26 -1.84 -9.63
N ARG A 377 -7.17 -2.93 -10.36
CA ARG A 377 -5.94 -3.49 -10.87
C ARG A 377 -6.12 -3.91 -12.31
N VAL A 378 -5.16 -3.56 -13.16
CA VAL A 378 -5.10 -4.05 -14.54
C VAL A 378 -3.86 -4.90 -14.70
N LYS A 379 -4.04 -6.18 -15.05
CA LYS A 379 -2.94 -7.11 -15.32
C LYS A 379 -3.28 -7.95 -16.54
N LYS A 380 -2.41 -7.97 -17.55
CA LYS A 380 -2.60 -8.74 -18.79
C LYS A 380 -4.01 -8.53 -19.39
N LYS A 381 -4.43 -7.25 -19.55
CA LYS A 381 -5.76 -6.84 -20.03
C LYS A 381 -6.94 -7.20 -19.13
N THR A 382 -6.74 -7.84 -17.99
CA THR A 382 -7.80 -8.09 -17.02
C THR A 382 -7.89 -6.93 -16.02
N VAL A 383 -9.05 -6.29 -16.00
CA VAL A 383 -9.40 -5.28 -14.98
C VAL A 383 -10.04 -6.02 -13.81
N THR A 384 -9.57 -5.75 -12.61
CA THR A 384 -10.09 -6.35 -11.37
C THR A 384 -10.46 -5.27 -10.38
N ASN A 385 -11.66 -5.35 -9.83
CA ASN A 385 -12.12 -4.57 -8.68
C ASN A 385 -12.50 -5.54 -7.55
N ARG A 386 -12.15 -5.19 -6.30
CA ARG A 386 -12.46 -6.02 -5.13
C ARG A 386 -13.16 -5.20 -4.05
N PRO A 387 -14.48 -5.06 -4.12
CA PRO A 387 -15.25 -4.41 -3.08
C PRO A 387 -15.17 -5.19 -1.77
N LEU A 388 -14.98 -4.45 -0.70
CA LEU A 388 -14.90 -4.95 0.67
C LEU A 388 -15.93 -4.20 1.52
N ALA A 389 -16.85 -4.93 2.16
CA ALA A 389 -17.84 -4.34 3.07
C ALA A 389 -18.28 -5.37 4.12
N GLY A 390 -19.02 -4.89 5.10
CA GLY A 390 -19.37 -5.71 6.25
C GLY A 390 -18.15 -5.98 7.13
N THR A 391 -18.30 -5.76 8.42
CA THR A 391 -17.18 -5.91 9.38
C THR A 391 -17.67 -6.55 10.64
N ILE A 392 -17.02 -7.63 11.04
CA ILE A 392 -17.20 -8.23 12.35
C ILE A 392 -15.83 -8.52 12.99
N ARG A 393 -15.75 -8.46 14.32
CA ARG A 393 -14.52 -8.78 15.03
C ARG A 393 -14.11 -10.25 14.85
N ARG A 394 -12.85 -10.57 15.07
CA ARG A 394 -12.36 -11.94 15.19
C ARG A 394 -12.87 -12.60 16.48
N GLY A 395 -13.13 -13.88 16.44
CA GLY A 395 -13.37 -14.72 17.61
C GLY A 395 -12.07 -15.02 18.38
N LYS A 396 -12.22 -15.48 19.61
CA LYS A 396 -11.09 -15.94 20.44
C LYS A 396 -10.73 -17.40 20.14
N THR A 397 -11.68 -18.16 19.58
CA THR A 397 -11.50 -19.55 19.17
C THR A 397 -11.96 -19.74 17.73
N PRO A 398 -11.55 -20.81 17.04
CA PRO A 398 -12.04 -21.12 15.69
C PRO A 398 -13.56 -21.27 15.62
N GLU A 399 -14.19 -21.81 16.65
CA GLU A 399 -15.63 -22.01 16.74
C GLU A 399 -16.34 -20.65 16.85
N GLU A 400 -15.83 -19.73 17.68
CA GLU A 400 -16.35 -18.37 17.79
C GLU A 400 -16.16 -17.62 16.45
N ASP A 401 -15.02 -17.76 15.78
CA ASP A 401 -14.80 -17.17 14.44
C ASP A 401 -15.86 -17.67 13.43
N TYR A 402 -16.17 -18.97 13.44
CA TYR A 402 -17.19 -19.53 12.56
C TYR A 402 -18.60 -19.02 12.88
N MET A 403 -18.94 -18.89 14.15
CA MET A 403 -20.23 -18.31 14.57
C MET A 403 -20.36 -16.85 14.12
N LEU A 404 -19.30 -16.06 14.31
CA LEU A 404 -19.26 -14.65 13.89
C LEU A 404 -19.28 -14.49 12.38
N GLU A 405 -18.65 -15.38 11.61
CA GLU A 405 -18.76 -15.42 10.16
C GLU A 405 -20.19 -15.66 9.72
N ASN A 406 -20.86 -16.65 10.30
CA ASN A 406 -22.27 -16.91 10.00
C ASN A 406 -23.17 -15.72 10.38
N GLN A 407 -22.91 -15.07 11.52
CA GLN A 407 -23.61 -13.85 11.90
C GLN A 407 -23.42 -12.73 10.85
N LEU A 408 -22.20 -12.55 10.35
CA LEU A 408 -21.89 -11.55 9.33
C LEU A 408 -22.64 -11.81 8.02
N LEU A 409 -22.66 -13.06 7.57
CA LEU A 409 -23.34 -13.46 6.32
C LEU A 409 -24.86 -13.44 6.41
N HIS A 410 -25.44 -13.42 7.61
CA HIS A 410 -26.88 -13.30 7.84
C HIS A 410 -27.31 -11.88 8.26
N ASP A 411 -26.38 -10.93 8.36
CA ASP A 411 -26.71 -9.53 8.61
C ASP A 411 -27.19 -8.88 7.31
N GLU A 412 -28.51 -8.73 7.17
CA GLU A 412 -29.16 -8.20 5.96
C GLU A 412 -28.61 -6.83 5.57
N LYS A 413 -28.33 -5.94 6.53
CA LYS A 413 -27.82 -4.60 6.26
C LYS A 413 -26.40 -4.66 5.66
N GLN A 414 -25.50 -5.44 6.27
CA GLN A 414 -24.13 -5.56 5.80
C GLN A 414 -24.04 -6.28 4.43
N CYS A 415 -24.89 -7.29 4.23
CA CYS A 415 -25.02 -7.96 2.95
C CYS A 415 -25.55 -7.03 1.86
N ALA A 416 -26.60 -6.24 2.14
CA ALA A 416 -27.14 -5.27 1.19
C ALA A 416 -26.12 -4.18 0.82
N GLU A 417 -25.39 -3.66 1.79
CA GLU A 417 -24.29 -2.72 1.55
C GLU A 417 -23.22 -3.34 0.65
N HIS A 418 -22.82 -4.58 0.92
CA HIS A 418 -21.83 -5.28 0.11
C HIS A 418 -22.30 -5.48 -1.34
N ILE A 419 -23.53 -5.91 -1.55
CA ILE A 419 -24.11 -6.08 -2.90
C ILE A 419 -24.14 -4.74 -3.65
N MET A 420 -24.48 -3.64 -2.98
CA MET A 420 -24.43 -2.30 -3.58
C MET A 420 -23.01 -1.97 -4.04
N LEU A 421 -21.97 -2.25 -3.26
CA LEU A 421 -20.59 -2.02 -3.66
C LEU A 421 -20.13 -2.95 -4.78
N VAL A 422 -20.62 -4.18 -4.83
CA VAL A 422 -20.39 -5.09 -5.98
C VAL A 422 -20.98 -4.51 -7.26
N ASP A 423 -22.18 -3.94 -7.20
CA ASP A 423 -22.81 -3.30 -8.38
C ASP A 423 -22.04 -2.04 -8.80
N LEU A 424 -21.55 -1.23 -7.88
CA LEU A 424 -20.65 -0.12 -8.19
C LEU A 424 -19.37 -0.62 -8.90
N GLY A 425 -18.75 -1.68 -8.39
CA GLY A 425 -17.57 -2.30 -9.00
C GLY A 425 -17.85 -2.86 -10.40
N ARG A 426 -19.01 -3.51 -10.60
CA ARG A 426 -19.47 -3.99 -11.92
C ARG A 426 -19.63 -2.83 -12.91
N ASN A 427 -20.22 -1.74 -12.46
CA ASN A 427 -20.38 -0.53 -13.27
C ASN A 427 -19.02 0.05 -13.67
N ASP A 428 -18.11 0.23 -12.71
CA ASP A 428 -16.77 0.81 -12.98
C ASP A 428 -15.95 -0.06 -13.95
N VAL A 429 -15.91 -1.36 -13.71
CA VAL A 429 -15.25 -2.32 -14.60
C VAL A 429 -15.94 -2.34 -15.99
N GLY A 430 -17.28 -2.28 -16.01
CA GLY A 430 -18.06 -2.31 -17.24
C GLY A 430 -17.82 -1.15 -18.20
N LYS A 431 -17.51 0.05 -17.65
CA LYS A 431 -17.18 1.25 -18.46
C LYS A 431 -16.00 1.05 -19.40
N VAL A 432 -15.06 0.17 -19.04
CA VAL A 432 -13.80 -0.02 -19.75
C VAL A 432 -13.59 -1.44 -20.28
N SER A 433 -14.55 -2.32 -20.08
CA SER A 433 -14.42 -3.73 -20.43
C SER A 433 -15.22 -4.11 -21.68
N LYS A 434 -14.77 -5.15 -22.36
CA LYS A 434 -15.48 -5.72 -23.50
C LYS A 434 -16.90 -6.17 -23.10
N PRO A 435 -17.92 -5.94 -23.95
CA PRO A 435 -19.28 -6.41 -23.66
C PRO A 435 -19.30 -7.91 -23.35
N GLY A 436 -20.03 -8.29 -22.29
CA GLY A 436 -20.16 -9.68 -21.86
C GLY A 436 -18.96 -10.27 -21.10
N SER A 437 -17.85 -9.51 -20.94
CA SER A 437 -16.66 -9.99 -20.22
C SER A 437 -16.71 -9.74 -18.71
N VAL A 438 -17.62 -8.87 -18.23
CA VAL A 438 -17.73 -8.55 -16.81
C VAL A 438 -18.32 -9.72 -16.04
N LYS A 439 -17.57 -10.20 -15.04
CA LYS A 439 -17.94 -11.34 -14.20
C LYS A 439 -17.73 -11.04 -12.73
N VAL A 440 -18.58 -11.60 -11.89
CA VAL A 440 -18.34 -11.70 -10.45
C VAL A 440 -17.78 -13.10 -10.18
N GLU A 441 -16.46 -13.19 -10.01
CA GLU A 441 -15.79 -14.49 -9.86
C GLU A 441 -15.96 -15.09 -8.46
N LYS A 442 -15.93 -14.21 -7.45
CA LYS A 442 -16.17 -14.58 -6.06
C LYS A 442 -17.20 -13.61 -5.49
N LEU A 443 -18.27 -14.12 -4.94
CA LEU A 443 -19.33 -13.34 -4.33
C LEU A 443 -19.43 -13.66 -2.84
N MET A 444 -19.41 -12.61 -2.01
CA MET A 444 -19.64 -12.68 -0.56
C MET A 444 -18.71 -13.67 0.17
N ASN A 445 -17.43 -13.69 -0.20
CA ASN A 445 -16.43 -14.50 0.47
C ASN A 445 -15.97 -13.80 1.76
N VAL A 446 -15.85 -14.52 2.87
CA VAL A 446 -15.38 -13.92 4.13
C VAL A 446 -13.87 -14.01 4.22
N GLU A 447 -13.23 -12.87 4.34
CA GLU A 447 -11.78 -12.74 4.54
C GLU A 447 -11.46 -12.40 5.99
N ARG A 448 -10.49 -13.12 6.54
CA ARG A 448 -10.05 -12.99 7.93
C ARG A 448 -8.77 -12.18 8.00
N TYR A 449 -8.83 -11.06 8.72
CA TYR A 449 -7.68 -10.22 9.03
C TYR A 449 -7.28 -10.36 10.51
N SER A 450 -6.28 -9.63 10.95
CA SER A 450 -5.75 -9.75 12.32
C SER A 450 -6.80 -9.49 13.41
N HIS A 451 -7.68 -8.50 13.21
CA HIS A 451 -8.63 -8.07 14.22
C HIS A 451 -10.10 -8.18 13.79
N VAL A 452 -10.34 -8.30 12.51
CA VAL A 452 -11.68 -8.29 11.92
C VAL A 452 -11.81 -9.30 10.80
N MET A 453 -13.07 -9.63 10.46
CA MET A 453 -13.45 -10.30 9.21
C MET A 453 -14.28 -9.35 8.37
N HIS A 454 -14.11 -9.44 7.05
CA HIS A 454 -14.87 -8.67 6.07
C HIS A 454 -15.49 -9.57 5.02
N ILE A 455 -16.62 -9.15 4.46
CA ILE A 455 -17.16 -9.73 3.24
C ILE A 455 -16.43 -9.12 2.06
N SER A 456 -15.94 -9.95 1.15
CA SER A 456 -15.26 -9.53 -0.08
C SER A 456 -15.89 -10.18 -1.31
N SER A 457 -15.83 -9.50 -2.43
CA SER A 457 -16.16 -10.04 -3.75
C SER A 457 -15.11 -9.65 -4.76
N THR A 458 -15.04 -10.37 -5.88
CA THR A 458 -14.11 -10.07 -6.96
C THR A 458 -14.88 -9.89 -8.25
N VAL A 459 -14.77 -8.70 -8.83
CA VAL A 459 -15.33 -8.35 -10.12
C VAL A 459 -14.20 -8.22 -11.13
N THR A 460 -14.31 -8.90 -12.27
CA THR A 460 -13.32 -8.86 -13.34
C THR A 460 -13.97 -8.49 -14.67
N GLY A 461 -13.14 -7.97 -15.59
CA GLY A 461 -13.54 -7.71 -16.97
C GLY A 461 -12.31 -7.65 -17.88
N GLU A 462 -12.50 -7.91 -19.18
CA GLU A 462 -11.43 -7.77 -20.16
C GLU A 462 -11.40 -6.34 -20.70
N LEU A 463 -10.26 -5.64 -20.50
CA LEU A 463 -10.08 -4.26 -20.97
C LEU A 463 -10.25 -4.16 -22.50
N LEU A 464 -10.99 -3.16 -22.95
CA LEU A 464 -11.14 -2.83 -24.36
C LEU A 464 -9.76 -2.59 -25.00
N ASP A 465 -9.58 -3.02 -26.27
CA ASP A 465 -8.27 -3.03 -26.91
C ASP A 465 -7.67 -1.63 -27.12
N HIS A 466 -8.52 -0.62 -27.30
CA HIS A 466 -8.13 0.79 -27.48
C HIS A 466 -7.95 1.55 -26.16
N LEU A 467 -8.26 0.93 -25.02
CA LEU A 467 -8.12 1.54 -23.70
C LEU A 467 -6.86 1.04 -22.99
N SER A 468 -6.40 1.86 -22.06
CA SER A 468 -5.22 1.62 -21.23
C SER A 468 -5.58 1.45 -19.75
N SER A 469 -4.62 1.09 -18.92
CA SER A 469 -4.77 1.06 -17.48
C SER A 469 -5.10 2.44 -16.86
N TRP A 470 -4.72 3.54 -17.53
CA TRP A 470 -5.11 4.89 -17.13
C TRP A 470 -6.61 5.14 -17.27
N ASP A 471 -7.21 4.59 -18.32
CA ASP A 471 -8.67 4.68 -18.53
C ASP A 471 -9.41 3.87 -17.48
N ALA A 472 -8.86 2.71 -17.07
CA ALA A 472 -9.43 1.91 -15.98
C ALA A 472 -9.35 2.63 -14.62
N LEU A 473 -8.23 3.30 -14.33
CA LEU A 473 -8.11 4.13 -13.12
C LEU A 473 -9.14 5.26 -13.13
N ARG A 474 -9.27 5.96 -14.25
CA ARG A 474 -10.23 7.06 -14.40
C ARG A 474 -11.68 6.60 -14.25
N ALA A 475 -12.03 5.44 -14.79
CA ALA A 475 -13.36 4.86 -14.68
C ALA A 475 -13.73 4.45 -13.24
N ALA A 476 -12.74 4.13 -12.42
CA ALA A 476 -12.93 3.78 -11.01
C ALA A 476 -13.18 5.02 -10.12
N LEU A 477 -12.88 6.22 -10.59
CA LEU A 477 -13.15 7.48 -9.87
C LEU A 477 -14.60 7.98 -10.15
N PRO A 478 -15.23 8.61 -9.15
CA PRO A 478 -14.87 8.67 -7.73
C PRO A 478 -14.92 7.31 -7.05
N VAL A 479 -14.21 7.18 -5.92
CA VAL A 479 -14.13 5.93 -5.15
C VAL A 479 -15.40 5.75 -4.31
N GLY A 480 -16.23 4.74 -4.62
CA GLY A 480 -17.52 4.52 -3.97
C GLY A 480 -17.44 4.27 -2.47
N THR A 481 -16.44 3.51 -2.01
CA THR A 481 -16.25 3.17 -0.59
C THR A 481 -15.86 4.36 0.30
N VAL A 482 -15.48 5.49 -0.28
CA VAL A 482 -15.12 6.73 0.45
C VAL A 482 -15.97 7.95 0.06
N SER A 483 -16.98 7.77 -0.80
CA SER A 483 -17.93 8.81 -1.19
C SER A 483 -19.36 8.40 -0.92
N GLY A 484 -19.88 7.39 -1.59
CA GLY A 484 -21.24 6.90 -1.43
C GLY A 484 -21.83 6.38 -2.73
N ALA A 485 -23.15 6.20 -2.74
CA ALA A 485 -23.92 5.68 -3.87
C ALA A 485 -25.24 6.43 -4.05
N PRO A 486 -25.57 6.98 -5.23
CA PRO A 486 -24.72 7.14 -6.42
C PRO A 486 -23.53 8.08 -6.15
N LYS A 487 -22.35 7.74 -6.67
CA LYS A 487 -21.05 8.35 -6.30
C LYS A 487 -21.04 9.88 -6.45
N VAL A 488 -21.42 10.39 -7.61
CA VAL A 488 -21.35 11.83 -7.92
C VAL A 488 -22.36 12.59 -7.06
N LYS A 489 -23.59 12.07 -6.90
CA LYS A 489 -24.59 12.72 -6.06
C LYS A 489 -24.19 12.75 -4.58
N ALA A 490 -23.59 11.67 -4.08
CA ALA A 490 -23.07 11.65 -2.73
C ALA A 490 -21.97 12.71 -2.53
N MET A 491 -21.07 12.90 -3.50
CA MET A 491 -20.03 13.92 -3.42
C MET A 491 -20.58 15.36 -3.52
N GLU A 492 -21.60 15.61 -4.36
CA GLU A 492 -22.29 16.91 -4.39
C GLU A 492 -22.86 17.26 -3.01
N LEU A 493 -23.36 16.29 -2.27
CA LEU A 493 -23.88 16.50 -0.91
C LEU A 493 -22.74 16.64 0.11
N ILE A 494 -21.66 15.88 -0.02
CA ILE A 494 -20.48 16.00 0.85
C ILE A 494 -19.92 17.42 0.78
N ASP A 495 -19.78 18.01 -0.41
CA ASP A 495 -19.29 19.37 -0.61
C ASP A 495 -20.17 20.43 0.10
N GLN A 496 -21.41 20.10 0.48
CA GLN A 496 -22.30 21.02 1.23
C GLN A 496 -22.14 20.91 2.75
N TYR A 497 -21.56 19.81 3.24
CA TYR A 497 -21.50 19.50 4.67
C TYR A 497 -20.09 19.52 5.27
N ILE A 498 -19.08 19.54 4.46
CA ILE A 498 -17.67 19.55 4.83
C ILE A 498 -16.98 20.81 4.29
#